data_bb0ce3b6c9344660597268b22f0c488a
#
_entry.id   bb0ce3b6c9344660597268b22f0c488a
#
_cell.length_a   1.000
_cell.length_b   1.000
_cell.length_c   1.000
_cell.angle_alpha   90.00
_cell.angle_beta   90.00
_cell.angle_gamma   90.00
#
_symmetry.space_group_name_H-M   'P 1'
#
loop_
_entity.id
_entity.type
_entity.pdbx_description
1 polymer ?
#
loop_
_entity_poly.entity_id
_entity_poly.type
_entity_poly.pdbx_seq_one_letter_code
_entity_poly.pdbx_strand_id
1 'polypeptide(L)'
;PDYTWQSSSGSDEFEAKYSMMPLIYGTAKGTFFALLFALPIALTAAIYVSQFLRPEYRNVVKPVMEIMASLPSVVLGFLAGLWLAPLVDPRLISIFCAVGILAPAALFAGFLWSALPQPVRRQVKPGMEFVWLLPFLALCAYFAWQAGPAVEAMFFTVKDSVSGLPIADFREWWRQTTGETYDSRNSLVVGFVMGFAVIPIVFTIAEDSLSNVPNSLISGSLALGASRWQTVWSVVVPTAISGIVSGVMIGFGRAIGETMIVVMATGNTAVMETNPFSGMRTLS
;
A
#
# COMPACT_ATOMS: atom_id res chain seq x y z
N PRO A 1 -11.82 31.84 -12.55
CA PRO A 1 -12.10 31.72 -11.13
C PRO A 1 -11.24 30.61 -10.57
N ASP A 2 -10.27 30.99 -9.73
CA ASP A 2 -9.37 30.03 -9.15
C ASP A 2 -10.09 29.34 -7.98
N TYR A 3 -10.21 28.03 -8.03
CA TYR A 3 -10.73 27.24 -6.94
C TYR A 3 -9.71 27.24 -5.80
N THR A 4 -9.85 28.15 -4.84
CA THR A 4 -8.92 28.28 -3.72
C THR A 4 -9.65 28.11 -2.40
N TRP A 5 -8.99 27.45 -1.44
CA TRP A 5 -9.41 27.42 -0.05
C TRP A 5 -8.38 28.14 0.79
N GLN A 6 -8.77 29.27 1.36
CA GLN A 6 -7.93 30.06 2.26
C GLN A 6 -8.84 30.76 3.29
N SER A 7 -8.80 30.28 4.52
CA SER A 7 -9.68 30.73 5.60
C SER A 7 -9.14 31.92 6.39
N SER A 8 -7.82 32.16 6.36
CA SER A 8 -7.17 33.25 7.08
C SER A 8 -5.89 33.68 6.36
N SER A 9 -5.50 34.93 6.55
CA SER A 9 -4.21 35.48 6.14
C SER A 9 -3.72 36.48 7.19
N GLY A 10 -2.42 36.81 7.15
CA GLY A 10 -1.83 37.83 8.02
C GLY A 10 -1.99 39.28 7.53
N SER A 11 -2.78 39.54 6.46
CA SER A 11 -3.02 40.86 5.93
C SER A 11 -4.41 41.36 6.28
N ASP A 12 -4.56 42.64 6.64
CA ASP A 12 -5.82 43.26 7.03
C ASP A 12 -6.83 43.42 5.86
N GLU A 13 -6.36 43.30 4.62
CA GLU A 13 -7.18 43.40 3.40
C GLU A 13 -7.58 42.03 2.82
N PHE A 14 -7.58 40.99 3.64
CA PHE A 14 -7.80 39.60 3.20
C PHE A 14 -9.29 39.25 3.12
N GLU A 15 -9.76 38.83 1.95
CA GLU A 15 -11.06 38.20 1.79
C GLU A 15 -10.92 36.67 1.83
N ALA A 16 -11.64 36.03 2.77
CA ALA A 16 -11.61 34.58 2.92
C ALA A 16 -12.21 33.86 1.69
N LYS A 17 -11.51 32.91 1.13
CA LYS A 17 -11.92 32.10 -0.04
C LYS A 17 -12.29 30.71 0.41
N TYR A 18 -13.50 30.24 0.15
CA TYR A 18 -14.04 28.99 0.62
C TYR A 18 -14.50 28.08 -0.53
N SER A 19 -13.64 27.85 -1.51
CA SER A 19 -13.92 26.82 -2.51
C SER A 19 -13.70 25.43 -1.93
N MET A 20 -14.71 24.58 -1.94
CA MET A 20 -14.57 23.17 -1.46
C MET A 20 -13.88 22.26 -2.48
N MET A 21 -13.64 22.71 -3.71
CA MET A 21 -13.07 21.87 -4.77
C MET A 21 -11.69 21.31 -4.42
N PRO A 22 -10.73 22.09 -3.87
CA PRO A 22 -9.44 21.52 -3.46
C PRO A 22 -9.54 20.43 -2.37
N LEU A 23 -10.52 20.55 -1.48
CA LEU A 23 -10.77 19.58 -0.42
C LEU A 23 -11.36 18.28 -0.97
N ILE A 24 -12.34 18.39 -1.88
CA ILE A 24 -12.93 17.23 -2.59
C ILE A 24 -11.82 16.50 -3.36
N TYR A 25 -11.01 17.27 -4.09
CA TYR A 25 -9.88 16.72 -4.84
C TYR A 25 -8.86 16.01 -3.93
N GLY A 26 -8.49 16.62 -2.81
CA GLY A 26 -7.59 16.02 -1.81
C GLY A 26 -8.14 14.72 -1.22
N THR A 27 -9.46 14.69 -0.91
CA THR A 27 -10.13 13.47 -0.45
C THR A 27 -10.07 12.36 -1.50
N ALA A 28 -10.39 12.67 -2.75
CA ALA A 28 -10.35 11.72 -3.86
C ALA A 28 -8.92 11.19 -4.09
N LYS A 29 -7.92 12.09 -4.07
CA LYS A 29 -6.50 11.77 -4.23
C LYS A 29 -6.01 10.84 -3.11
N GLY A 30 -6.27 11.17 -1.84
CA GLY A 30 -5.90 10.35 -0.68
C GLY A 30 -6.54 8.97 -0.72
N THR A 31 -7.84 8.91 -1.03
CA THR A 31 -8.57 7.65 -1.20
C THR A 31 -7.99 6.79 -2.32
N PHE A 32 -7.66 7.40 -3.46
CA PHE A 32 -7.04 6.70 -4.59
C PHE A 32 -5.73 6.02 -4.18
N PHE A 33 -4.80 6.77 -3.54
CA PHE A 33 -3.54 6.20 -3.08
C PHE A 33 -3.75 5.15 -1.99
N ALA A 34 -4.70 5.35 -1.07
CA ALA A 34 -5.02 4.36 -0.05
C ALA A 34 -5.48 3.03 -0.66
N LEU A 35 -6.38 3.06 -1.62
CA LEU A 35 -6.87 1.86 -2.30
C LEU A 35 -5.82 1.23 -3.22
N LEU A 36 -4.97 2.03 -3.86
CA LEU A 36 -3.86 1.55 -4.68
C LEU A 36 -2.94 0.62 -3.90
N PHE A 37 -2.68 0.93 -2.62
CA PHE A 37 -1.88 0.07 -1.74
C PHE A 37 -2.71 -1.03 -1.08
N ALA A 38 -3.93 -0.71 -0.62
CA ALA A 38 -4.74 -1.63 0.16
C ALA A 38 -5.29 -2.80 -0.65
N LEU A 39 -5.85 -2.55 -1.84
CA LEU A 39 -6.56 -3.57 -2.59
C LEU A 39 -5.68 -4.74 -3.05
N PRO A 40 -4.51 -4.51 -3.68
CA PRO A 40 -3.66 -5.63 -4.08
C PRO A 40 -3.24 -6.50 -2.90
N ILE A 41 -2.87 -5.89 -1.78
CA ILE A 41 -2.42 -6.59 -0.58
C ILE A 41 -3.59 -7.35 0.07
N ALA A 42 -4.72 -6.69 0.30
CA ALA A 42 -5.86 -7.28 0.97
C ALA A 42 -6.46 -8.44 0.16
N LEU A 43 -6.65 -8.25 -1.16
CA LEU A 43 -7.28 -9.28 -2.01
C LEU A 43 -6.36 -10.48 -2.23
N THR A 44 -5.07 -10.27 -2.46
CA THR A 44 -4.13 -11.39 -2.60
C THR A 44 -3.95 -12.15 -1.30
N ALA A 45 -3.91 -11.45 -0.16
CA ALA A 45 -3.89 -12.08 1.16
C ALA A 45 -5.18 -12.86 1.44
N ALA A 46 -6.37 -12.32 1.11
CA ALA A 46 -7.65 -12.99 1.28
C ALA A 46 -7.73 -14.27 0.44
N ILE A 47 -7.31 -14.24 -0.82
CA ILE A 47 -7.26 -15.41 -1.69
C ILE A 47 -6.29 -16.45 -1.11
N TYR A 48 -5.10 -16.05 -0.69
CA TYR A 48 -4.12 -16.97 -0.14
C TYR A 48 -4.61 -17.63 1.14
N VAL A 49 -5.13 -16.85 2.08
CA VAL A 49 -5.60 -17.33 3.38
C VAL A 49 -6.83 -18.24 3.24
N SER A 50 -7.78 -17.87 2.37
CA SER A 50 -9.01 -18.67 2.18
C SER A 50 -8.75 -20.00 1.46
N GLN A 51 -7.86 -20.05 0.46
CA GLN A 51 -7.76 -21.19 -0.47
C GLN A 51 -6.49 -22.03 -0.31
N PHE A 52 -5.40 -21.46 0.21
CA PHE A 52 -4.11 -22.13 0.28
C PHE A 52 -3.59 -22.36 1.69
N LEU A 53 -3.98 -21.49 2.64
CA LEU A 53 -3.49 -21.57 4.01
C LEU A 53 -4.19 -22.70 4.78
N ARG A 54 -3.44 -23.39 5.63
CA ARG A 54 -3.96 -24.42 6.53
C ARG A 54 -4.92 -23.81 7.56
N PRO A 55 -5.96 -24.56 7.97
CA PRO A 55 -6.95 -24.09 8.96
C PRO A 55 -6.32 -23.62 10.27
N GLU A 56 -5.25 -24.28 10.71
CA GLU A 56 -4.50 -23.95 11.94
C GLU A 56 -3.96 -22.52 11.92
N TYR A 57 -3.36 -22.10 10.81
CA TYR A 57 -2.81 -20.76 10.66
C TYR A 57 -3.88 -19.70 10.35
N ARG A 58 -4.95 -20.10 9.66
CA ARG A 58 -6.07 -19.22 9.38
C ARG A 58 -6.72 -18.71 10.67
N ASN A 59 -6.81 -19.56 11.70
CA ASN A 59 -7.30 -19.19 13.01
C ASN A 59 -6.43 -18.17 13.76
N VAL A 60 -5.18 -17.97 13.32
CA VAL A 60 -4.28 -16.92 13.84
C VAL A 60 -4.40 -15.63 13.02
N VAL A 61 -4.54 -15.76 11.70
CA VAL A 61 -4.60 -14.59 10.82
C VAL A 61 -5.83 -13.72 11.09
N LYS A 62 -7.01 -14.32 11.29
CA LYS A 62 -8.26 -13.57 11.55
C LYS A 62 -8.14 -12.67 12.78
N PRO A 63 -7.77 -13.14 13.98
CA PRO A 63 -7.57 -12.27 15.14
C PRO A 63 -6.51 -11.17 14.92
N VAL A 64 -5.43 -11.47 14.18
CA VAL A 64 -4.42 -10.45 13.85
C VAL A 64 -5.03 -9.33 13.02
N MET A 65 -5.85 -9.65 12.01
CA MET A 65 -6.54 -8.64 11.20
C MET A 65 -7.55 -7.84 12.03
N GLU A 66 -8.26 -8.47 12.97
CA GLU A 66 -9.18 -7.79 13.88
C GLU A 66 -8.44 -6.80 14.81
N ILE A 67 -7.29 -7.19 15.34
CA ILE A 67 -6.43 -6.31 16.14
C ILE A 67 -5.95 -5.13 15.28
N MET A 68 -5.51 -5.37 14.06
CA MET A 68 -5.11 -4.29 13.13
C MET A 68 -6.28 -3.33 12.83
N ALA A 69 -7.50 -3.86 12.63
CA ALA A 69 -8.69 -3.04 12.41
C ALA A 69 -9.08 -2.20 13.62
N SER A 70 -8.73 -2.63 14.84
CA SER A 70 -9.04 -1.94 16.08
C SER A 70 -8.04 -0.82 16.44
N LEU A 71 -6.94 -0.68 15.70
CA LEU A 71 -5.95 0.36 15.97
C LEU A 71 -6.58 1.76 15.82
N PRO A 72 -6.38 2.65 16.82
CA PRO A 72 -6.90 4.01 16.73
C PRO A 72 -6.26 4.76 15.55
N SER A 73 -7.08 5.33 14.68
CA SER A 73 -6.62 6.06 13.48
C SER A 73 -5.74 7.28 13.84
N VAL A 74 -6.00 7.90 14.99
CA VAL A 74 -5.16 8.98 15.53
C VAL A 74 -3.72 8.53 15.74
N VAL A 75 -3.53 7.33 16.33
CA VAL A 75 -2.19 6.77 16.57
C VAL A 75 -1.48 6.48 15.26
N LEU A 76 -2.19 5.92 14.28
CA LEU A 76 -1.64 5.67 12.95
C LEU A 76 -1.26 6.98 12.25
N GLY A 77 -2.09 8.02 12.33
CA GLY A 77 -1.81 9.33 11.76
C GLY A 77 -0.61 10.02 12.42
N PHE A 78 -0.52 9.94 13.75
CA PHE A 78 0.62 10.47 14.50
C PHE A 78 1.93 9.75 14.14
N LEU A 79 1.89 8.41 14.09
CA LEU A 79 3.03 7.59 13.68
C LEU A 79 3.45 7.90 12.23
N ALA A 80 2.48 8.10 11.34
CA ALA A 80 2.73 8.47 9.95
C ALA A 80 3.43 9.83 9.82
N GLY A 81 2.91 10.85 10.49
CA GLY A 81 3.42 12.21 10.35
C GLY A 81 4.74 12.46 11.06
N LEU A 82 4.98 11.85 12.23
CA LEU A 82 6.18 12.09 13.04
C LEU A 82 7.30 11.10 12.85
N TRP A 83 6.99 9.89 12.49
CA TRP A 83 8.01 8.83 12.36
C TRP A 83 8.16 8.35 10.92
N LEU A 84 7.07 7.97 10.26
CA LEU A 84 7.15 7.38 8.93
C LEU A 84 7.54 8.40 7.87
N ALA A 85 6.93 9.58 7.84
CA ALA A 85 7.23 10.60 6.84
C ALA A 85 8.72 11.01 6.86
N PRO A 86 9.34 11.36 8.02
CA PRO A 86 10.77 11.67 8.08
C PRO A 86 11.68 10.49 7.74
N LEU A 87 11.21 9.24 7.94
CA LEU A 87 11.98 8.04 7.61
C LEU A 87 11.94 7.73 6.10
N VAL A 88 10.78 7.92 5.49
CA VAL A 88 10.56 7.68 4.05
C VAL A 88 11.25 8.73 3.21
N ASP A 89 11.22 9.99 3.64
CA ASP A 89 11.72 11.14 2.92
C ASP A 89 13.14 10.98 2.38
N PRO A 90 14.18 10.66 3.20
CA PRO A 90 15.54 10.46 2.71
C PRO A 90 15.79 9.09 2.08
N ARG A 91 14.83 8.19 2.09
CA ARG A 91 14.96 6.78 1.65
C ARG A 91 13.92 6.35 0.62
N LEU A 92 13.29 7.31 -0.03
CA LEU A 92 12.22 7.04 -0.99
C LEU A 92 12.67 6.08 -2.10
N ILE A 93 13.86 6.32 -2.67
CA ILE A 93 14.43 5.46 -3.72
C ILE A 93 14.73 4.06 -3.19
N SER A 94 15.20 3.93 -1.94
CA SER A 94 15.39 2.62 -1.31
C SER A 94 14.08 1.84 -1.18
N ILE A 95 12.98 2.52 -0.88
CA ILE A 95 11.64 1.91 -0.78
C ILE A 95 11.15 1.48 -2.16
N PHE A 96 11.31 2.29 -3.20
CA PHE A 96 10.96 1.89 -4.57
C PHE A 96 11.81 0.71 -5.05
N CYS A 97 13.10 0.69 -4.75
CA CYS A 97 13.97 -0.46 -5.01
C CYS A 97 13.48 -1.71 -4.26
N ALA A 98 13.10 -1.57 -2.99
CA ALA A 98 12.58 -2.69 -2.22
C ALA A 98 11.28 -3.26 -2.82
N VAL A 99 10.31 -2.42 -3.16
CA VAL A 99 9.06 -2.85 -3.82
C VAL A 99 9.35 -3.49 -5.17
N GLY A 100 10.23 -2.87 -5.98
CA GLY A 100 10.60 -3.38 -7.31
C GLY A 100 11.38 -4.70 -7.28
N ILE A 101 12.12 -4.97 -6.21
CA ILE A 101 12.93 -6.19 -6.06
C ILE A 101 12.17 -7.31 -5.34
N LEU A 102 11.36 -6.98 -4.31
CA LEU A 102 10.70 -7.99 -3.50
C LEU A 102 9.67 -8.81 -4.28
N ALA A 103 8.89 -8.19 -5.18
CA ALA A 103 7.90 -8.91 -5.96
C ALA A 103 8.54 -9.95 -6.91
N PRO A 104 9.52 -9.60 -7.77
CA PRO A 104 10.22 -10.60 -8.58
C PRO A 104 11.04 -11.58 -7.73
N ALA A 105 11.62 -11.15 -6.60
CA ALA A 105 12.35 -12.04 -5.69
C ALA A 105 11.42 -13.11 -5.09
N ALA A 106 10.19 -12.75 -4.72
CA ALA A 106 9.20 -13.72 -4.22
C ALA A 106 8.83 -14.75 -5.29
N LEU A 107 8.62 -14.30 -6.54
CA LEU A 107 8.34 -15.20 -7.68
C LEU A 107 9.54 -16.11 -7.96
N PHE A 108 10.76 -15.55 -7.96
CA PHE A 108 11.99 -16.31 -8.17
C PHE A 108 12.22 -17.35 -7.06
N ALA A 109 11.98 -17.00 -5.80
CA ALA A 109 12.08 -17.93 -4.69
C ALA A 109 11.03 -19.06 -4.78
N GLY A 110 9.80 -18.75 -5.23
CA GLY A 110 8.78 -19.75 -5.53
C GLY A 110 9.21 -20.70 -6.65
N PHE A 111 9.81 -20.17 -7.71
CA PHE A 111 10.40 -20.97 -8.80
C PHE A 111 11.54 -21.85 -8.27
N LEU A 112 12.48 -21.28 -7.52
CA LEU A 112 13.59 -22.01 -6.90
C LEU A 112 13.08 -23.14 -6.01
N TRP A 113 12.06 -22.87 -5.19
CA TRP A 113 11.40 -23.88 -4.37
C TRP A 113 10.83 -25.02 -5.21
N SER A 114 10.20 -24.72 -6.34
CA SER A 114 9.65 -25.73 -7.25
C SER A 114 10.71 -26.60 -7.92
N ALA A 115 11.91 -26.05 -8.15
CA ALA A 115 13.05 -26.72 -8.75
C ALA A 115 13.84 -27.61 -7.76
N LEU A 116 13.61 -27.47 -6.45
CA LEU A 116 14.31 -28.28 -5.43
C LEU A 116 13.93 -29.76 -5.54
N PRO A 117 14.91 -30.70 -5.36
CA PRO A 117 14.67 -32.12 -5.33
C PRO A 117 13.64 -32.52 -4.26
N GLN A 118 12.81 -33.51 -4.58
CA GLN A 118 11.75 -33.99 -3.67
C GLN A 118 12.21 -34.33 -2.25
N PRO A 119 13.42 -34.95 -2.00
CA PRO A 119 13.85 -35.27 -0.64
C PRO A 119 14.07 -34.01 0.22
N VAL A 120 14.48 -32.88 -0.36
CA VAL A 120 14.65 -31.61 0.36
C VAL A 120 13.28 -31.00 0.67
N ARG A 121 12.38 -30.99 -0.30
CA ARG A 121 11.02 -30.46 -0.12
C ARG A 121 10.21 -31.23 0.93
N ARG A 122 10.41 -32.53 1.05
CA ARG A 122 9.72 -33.39 2.05
C ARG A 122 10.14 -33.11 3.50
N GLN A 123 11.29 -32.46 3.72
CA GLN A 123 11.73 -32.10 5.08
C GLN A 123 10.94 -30.92 5.64
N VAL A 124 10.34 -30.10 4.77
CA VAL A 124 9.51 -28.99 5.18
C VAL A 124 8.05 -29.43 5.20
N LYS A 125 7.37 -29.17 6.30
CA LYS A 125 5.92 -29.47 6.41
C LYS A 125 5.17 -28.67 5.34
N PRO A 126 4.26 -29.31 4.58
CA PRO A 126 3.45 -28.57 3.60
C PRO A 126 2.73 -27.39 4.24
N GLY A 127 2.82 -26.20 3.63
CA GLY A 127 2.25 -24.95 4.16
C GLY A 127 3.18 -24.16 5.08
N MET A 128 4.44 -24.63 5.31
CA MET A 128 5.48 -23.87 6.01
C MET A 128 6.58 -23.37 5.07
N GLU A 129 6.37 -23.45 3.77
CA GLU A 129 7.31 -23.00 2.75
C GLU A 129 7.66 -21.52 2.91
N PHE A 130 6.68 -20.72 3.35
CA PHE A 130 6.86 -19.28 3.59
C PHE A 130 7.92 -18.98 4.67
N VAL A 131 8.11 -19.88 5.66
CA VAL A 131 9.12 -19.70 6.72
C VAL A 131 10.54 -19.69 6.15
N TRP A 132 10.77 -20.47 5.08
CA TRP A 132 12.05 -20.48 4.37
C TRP A 132 12.18 -19.30 3.39
N LEU A 133 11.05 -18.81 2.90
CA LEU A 133 11.00 -17.65 2.02
C LEU A 133 11.33 -16.35 2.77
N LEU A 134 10.89 -16.22 4.01
CA LEU A 134 11.07 -14.99 4.80
C LEU A 134 12.54 -14.56 4.95
N PRO A 135 13.52 -15.41 5.31
CA PRO A 135 14.92 -15.00 5.39
C PRO A 135 15.48 -14.53 4.05
N PHE A 136 15.09 -15.19 2.96
CA PHE A 136 15.49 -14.79 1.61
C PHE A 136 14.92 -13.43 1.23
N LEU A 137 13.64 -13.20 1.48
CA LEU A 137 13.01 -11.90 1.23
C LEU A 137 13.59 -10.80 2.12
N ALA A 138 13.88 -11.09 3.38
CA ALA A 138 14.54 -10.15 4.28
C ALA A 138 15.94 -9.75 3.77
N LEU A 139 16.68 -10.71 3.24
CA LEU A 139 17.99 -10.45 2.62
C LEU A 139 17.84 -9.58 1.37
N CYS A 140 16.88 -9.89 0.50
CA CYS A 140 16.57 -9.08 -0.68
C CYS A 140 16.15 -7.65 -0.30
N ALA A 141 15.32 -7.49 0.73
CA ALA A 141 14.91 -6.19 1.25
C ALA A 141 16.11 -5.39 1.79
N TYR A 142 17.01 -6.05 2.52
CA TYR A 142 18.24 -5.43 3.02
C TYR A 142 19.12 -4.94 1.87
N PHE A 143 19.36 -5.76 0.84
CA PHE A 143 20.17 -5.35 -0.31
C PHE A 143 19.48 -4.24 -1.11
N ALA A 144 18.16 -4.30 -1.28
CA ALA A 144 17.40 -3.24 -1.94
C ALA A 144 17.48 -1.91 -1.18
N TRP A 145 17.44 -1.96 0.15
CA TRP A 145 17.62 -0.80 1.01
C TRP A 145 19.01 -0.17 0.86
N GLN A 146 20.05 -0.98 0.80
CA GLN A 146 21.43 -0.53 0.62
C GLN A 146 21.71 -0.07 -0.81
N ALA A 147 21.01 -0.61 -1.81
CA ALA A 147 21.15 -0.20 -3.21
C ALA A 147 20.52 1.17 -3.50
N GLY A 148 19.54 1.60 -2.70
CA GLY A 148 18.83 2.87 -2.91
C GLY A 148 19.74 4.08 -3.12
N PRO A 149 20.68 4.38 -2.20
CA PRO A 149 21.61 5.51 -2.37
C PRO A 149 22.50 5.40 -3.61
N ALA A 150 22.88 4.19 -4.01
CA ALA A 150 23.66 3.98 -5.23
C ALA A 150 22.82 4.25 -6.49
N VAL A 151 21.56 3.80 -6.50
CA VAL A 151 20.60 4.10 -7.57
C VAL A 151 20.33 5.59 -7.64
N GLU A 152 20.16 6.24 -6.49
CA GLU A 152 19.95 7.69 -6.40
C GLU A 152 21.15 8.46 -6.97
N ALA A 153 22.37 8.07 -6.61
CA ALA A 153 23.59 8.67 -7.15
C ALA A 153 23.77 8.43 -8.66
N MET A 154 23.25 7.32 -9.19
CA MET A 154 23.38 7.00 -10.62
C MET A 154 22.35 7.73 -11.49
N PHE A 155 21.10 7.88 -11.02
CA PHE A 155 19.99 8.37 -11.84
C PHE A 155 19.46 9.75 -11.45
N PHE A 156 19.68 10.19 -10.20
CA PHE A 156 19.06 11.39 -9.64
C PHE A 156 20.10 12.40 -9.12
N THR A 157 21.20 12.54 -9.86
CA THR A 157 22.23 13.54 -9.56
C THR A 157 21.89 14.89 -10.21
N VAL A 158 21.83 15.94 -9.39
CA VAL A 158 21.56 17.31 -9.81
C VAL A 158 22.57 18.27 -9.18
N LYS A 159 22.63 19.50 -9.72
CA LYS A 159 23.40 20.56 -9.08
C LYS A 159 22.59 21.18 -7.96
N ASP A 160 23.16 21.20 -6.78
CA ASP A 160 22.56 21.89 -5.64
C ASP A 160 22.39 23.39 -5.95
N SER A 161 21.21 23.91 -5.71
CA SER A 161 20.86 25.31 -5.99
C SER A 161 21.67 26.31 -5.16
N VAL A 162 22.25 25.89 -4.02
CA VAL A 162 22.97 26.75 -3.07
C VAL A 162 24.48 26.61 -3.23
N SER A 163 25.00 25.39 -3.27
CA SER A 163 26.47 25.13 -3.33
C SER A 163 27.00 24.98 -4.74
N GLY A 164 26.14 24.73 -5.75
CA GLY A 164 26.53 24.45 -7.13
C GLY A 164 27.23 23.10 -7.33
N LEU A 165 27.42 22.31 -6.28
CA LEU A 165 28.03 20.99 -6.31
C LEU A 165 27.04 19.92 -6.75
N PRO A 166 27.47 18.84 -7.42
CA PRO A 166 26.59 17.73 -7.74
C PRO A 166 26.18 16.98 -6.45
N ILE A 167 24.90 16.87 -6.21
CA ILE A 167 24.31 16.10 -5.12
C ILE A 167 23.39 15.02 -5.69
N ALA A 168 23.36 13.88 -5.04
CA ALA A 168 22.39 12.81 -5.30
C ALA A 168 21.21 13.00 -4.35
N ASP A 169 20.15 13.61 -4.82
CA ASP A 169 18.92 13.84 -4.05
C ASP A 169 17.73 13.81 -5.00
N PHE A 170 16.87 12.79 -4.85
CA PHE A 170 15.66 12.63 -5.67
C PHE A 170 14.70 13.81 -5.54
N ARG A 171 14.58 14.42 -4.36
CA ARG A 171 13.67 15.53 -4.10
C ARG A 171 14.05 16.77 -4.89
N GLU A 172 15.35 17.11 -4.87
CA GLU A 172 15.89 18.24 -5.63
C GLU A 172 15.85 17.96 -7.14
N TRP A 173 16.13 16.73 -7.54
CA TRP A 173 15.99 16.27 -8.92
C TRP A 173 14.53 16.41 -9.41
N TRP A 174 13.56 15.97 -8.60
CA TRP A 174 12.15 16.10 -8.91
C TRP A 174 11.77 17.57 -9.12
N ARG A 175 12.11 18.43 -8.17
CA ARG A 175 11.82 19.86 -8.22
C ARG A 175 12.44 20.54 -9.44
N GLN A 176 13.69 20.23 -9.78
CA GLN A 176 14.38 20.85 -10.93
C GLN A 176 13.87 20.34 -12.28
N THR A 177 13.44 19.07 -12.35
CA THR A 177 13.03 18.43 -13.59
C THR A 177 11.55 18.68 -13.91
N THR A 178 10.67 18.61 -12.92
CA THR A 178 9.22 18.79 -13.10
C THR A 178 8.75 20.21 -12.81
N GLY A 179 9.51 20.97 -12.05
CA GLY A 179 9.10 22.29 -11.53
C GLY A 179 8.07 22.20 -10.39
N GLU A 180 7.72 20.98 -9.95
CA GLU A 180 6.72 20.75 -8.92
C GLU A 180 7.35 20.63 -7.53
N THR A 181 6.55 20.93 -6.49
CA THR A 181 6.99 20.82 -5.10
C THR A 181 7.09 19.36 -4.65
N TYR A 182 8.02 19.09 -3.75
CA TYR A 182 8.13 17.84 -3.03
C TYR A 182 7.93 18.11 -1.54
N ASP A 183 6.88 17.54 -0.96
CA ASP A 183 6.57 17.64 0.46
C ASP A 183 6.88 16.32 1.16
N SER A 184 7.55 16.35 2.32
CA SER A 184 7.81 15.15 3.13
C SER A 184 6.53 14.48 3.61
N ARG A 185 5.47 15.27 3.86
CA ARG A 185 4.12 14.83 4.21
C ARG A 185 3.23 14.83 2.98
N ASN A 186 3.51 13.94 2.07
CA ASN A 186 2.86 13.87 0.76
C ASN A 186 1.71 12.85 0.71
N SER A 187 0.94 12.93 -0.36
CA SER A 187 -0.24 12.08 -0.57
C SER A 187 0.11 10.59 -0.70
N LEU A 188 1.33 10.25 -1.14
CA LEU A 188 1.76 8.86 -1.28
C LEU A 188 2.00 8.22 0.10
N VAL A 189 2.71 8.89 1.01
CA VAL A 189 2.97 8.42 2.38
C VAL A 189 1.66 8.30 3.15
N VAL A 190 0.80 9.32 3.05
CA VAL A 190 -0.51 9.30 3.72
C VAL A 190 -1.39 8.20 3.15
N GLY A 191 -1.43 8.05 1.82
CA GLY A 191 -2.18 6.97 1.17
C GLY A 191 -1.71 5.59 1.60
N PHE A 192 -0.40 5.37 1.78
CA PHE A 192 0.13 4.11 2.30
C PHE A 192 -0.41 3.80 3.71
N VAL A 193 -0.37 4.77 4.62
CA VAL A 193 -0.86 4.58 6.00
C VAL A 193 -2.38 4.40 6.05
N MET A 194 -3.12 5.19 5.28
CA MET A 194 -4.57 5.00 5.12
C MET A 194 -4.88 3.61 4.53
N GLY A 195 -4.09 3.18 3.54
CA GLY A 195 -4.20 1.84 2.96
C GLY A 195 -4.01 0.76 4.00
N PHE A 196 -3.01 0.89 4.88
CA PHE A 196 -2.77 -0.04 5.97
C PHE A 196 -3.97 -0.16 6.93
N ALA A 197 -4.68 0.94 7.21
CA ALA A 197 -5.90 0.93 8.01
C ALA A 197 -7.11 0.30 7.28
N VAL A 198 -7.12 0.32 5.95
CA VAL A 198 -8.21 -0.23 5.11
C VAL A 198 -8.02 -1.72 4.82
N ILE A 199 -6.76 -2.21 4.77
CA ILE A 199 -6.43 -3.62 4.47
C ILE A 199 -7.26 -4.61 5.30
N PRO A 200 -7.35 -4.51 6.64
CA PRO A 200 -8.06 -5.52 7.43
C PRO A 200 -9.54 -5.63 7.07
N ILE A 201 -10.19 -4.52 6.77
CA ILE A 201 -11.61 -4.46 6.44
C ILE A 201 -11.89 -5.15 5.12
N VAL A 202 -11.15 -4.79 4.08
CA VAL A 202 -11.28 -5.41 2.74
C VAL A 202 -10.90 -6.89 2.80
N PHE A 203 -9.84 -7.23 3.52
CA PHE A 203 -9.39 -8.60 3.71
C PHE A 203 -10.47 -9.47 4.34
N THR A 204 -11.04 -9.04 5.46
CA THR A 204 -12.01 -9.86 6.21
C THR A 204 -13.23 -10.16 5.37
N ILE A 205 -13.81 -9.16 4.70
CA ILE A 205 -15.02 -9.33 3.89
C ILE A 205 -14.72 -10.19 2.64
N ALA A 206 -13.60 -9.96 1.99
CA ALA A 206 -13.18 -10.74 0.82
C ALA A 206 -12.88 -12.20 1.22
N GLU A 207 -12.17 -12.42 2.33
CA GLU A 207 -11.83 -13.76 2.82
C GLU A 207 -13.08 -14.54 3.21
N ASP A 208 -14.04 -13.92 3.91
CA ASP A 208 -15.31 -14.53 4.24
C ASP A 208 -16.10 -14.92 2.98
N SER A 209 -16.12 -14.03 1.98
CA SER A 209 -16.81 -14.30 0.71
C SER A 209 -16.20 -15.46 -0.06
N LEU A 210 -14.86 -15.51 -0.13
CA LEU A 210 -14.12 -16.60 -0.78
C LEU A 210 -14.28 -17.93 -0.05
N SER A 211 -14.39 -17.88 1.28
CA SER A 211 -14.54 -19.07 2.13
C SER A 211 -15.93 -19.66 2.10
N ASN A 212 -16.94 -18.85 1.81
CA ASN A 212 -18.33 -19.26 1.70
C ASN A 212 -18.68 -19.90 0.35
N VAL A 213 -17.74 -19.99 -0.59
CA VAL A 213 -17.96 -20.70 -1.87
C VAL A 213 -18.20 -22.19 -1.58
N PRO A 214 -19.30 -22.79 -2.12
CA PRO A 214 -19.64 -24.18 -1.86
C PRO A 214 -18.52 -25.15 -2.24
N ASN A 215 -18.18 -26.06 -1.33
CA ASN A 215 -17.15 -27.07 -1.57
C ASN A 215 -17.47 -28.01 -2.75
N SER A 216 -18.75 -28.17 -3.09
CA SER A 216 -19.18 -28.94 -4.26
C SER A 216 -18.64 -28.38 -5.59
N LEU A 217 -18.58 -27.04 -5.71
CA LEU A 217 -18.01 -26.38 -6.90
C LEU A 217 -16.49 -26.57 -6.95
N ILE A 218 -15.81 -26.44 -5.82
CA ILE A 218 -14.35 -26.61 -5.72
C ILE A 218 -13.98 -28.08 -6.04
N SER A 219 -14.65 -29.04 -5.40
CA SER A 219 -14.38 -30.46 -5.62
C SER A 219 -14.75 -30.91 -7.04
N GLY A 220 -15.83 -30.38 -7.62
CA GLY A 220 -16.22 -30.64 -8.99
C GLY A 220 -15.14 -30.19 -10.00
N SER A 221 -14.61 -28.99 -9.82
CA SER A 221 -13.51 -28.46 -10.65
C SER A 221 -12.25 -29.32 -10.54
N LEU A 222 -11.87 -29.71 -9.33
CA LEU A 222 -10.71 -30.57 -9.10
C LEU A 222 -10.90 -31.98 -9.69
N ALA A 223 -12.12 -32.54 -9.61
CA ALA A 223 -12.47 -33.83 -10.20
C ALA A 223 -12.35 -33.85 -11.74
N LEU A 224 -12.58 -32.70 -12.38
CA LEU A 224 -12.36 -32.51 -13.81
C LEU A 224 -10.88 -32.32 -14.20
N GLY A 225 -9.95 -32.41 -13.23
CA GLY A 225 -8.51 -32.33 -13.46
C GLY A 225 -7.95 -30.92 -13.41
N ALA A 226 -8.71 -29.91 -12.98
CA ALA A 226 -8.19 -28.56 -12.79
C ALA A 226 -7.20 -28.53 -11.61
N SER A 227 -6.13 -27.74 -11.74
CA SER A 227 -5.23 -27.46 -10.61
C SER A 227 -5.93 -26.56 -9.58
N ARG A 228 -5.43 -26.54 -8.33
CA ARG A 228 -5.95 -25.63 -7.29
C ARG A 228 -5.97 -24.17 -7.75
N TRP A 229 -4.90 -23.74 -8.42
CA TRP A 229 -4.80 -22.39 -8.95
C TRP A 229 -5.87 -22.08 -10.01
N GLN A 230 -6.06 -22.99 -10.96
CA GLN A 230 -7.12 -22.86 -11.97
C GLN A 230 -8.51 -22.82 -11.32
N THR A 231 -8.78 -23.68 -10.34
CA THR A 231 -10.04 -23.67 -9.58
C THR A 231 -10.29 -22.34 -8.89
N VAL A 232 -9.26 -21.75 -8.27
CA VAL A 232 -9.40 -20.44 -7.63
C VAL A 232 -9.82 -19.35 -8.61
N TRP A 233 -9.13 -19.23 -9.74
CA TRP A 233 -9.40 -18.16 -10.70
C TRP A 233 -10.64 -18.39 -11.55
N SER A 234 -10.96 -19.65 -11.88
CA SER A 234 -12.08 -19.95 -12.77
C SER A 234 -13.40 -20.24 -12.05
N VAL A 235 -13.35 -20.58 -10.77
CA VAL A 235 -14.55 -20.97 -9.99
C VAL A 235 -14.70 -20.10 -8.75
N VAL A 236 -13.70 -20.08 -7.87
CA VAL A 236 -13.86 -19.46 -6.55
C VAL A 236 -13.99 -17.94 -6.65
N VAL A 237 -13.05 -17.26 -7.32
CA VAL A 237 -13.06 -15.80 -7.46
C VAL A 237 -14.30 -15.30 -8.19
N PRO A 238 -14.72 -15.87 -9.34
CA PRO A 238 -15.95 -15.46 -10.00
C PRO A 238 -17.21 -15.68 -9.15
N THR A 239 -17.27 -16.78 -8.39
CA THR A 239 -18.41 -17.06 -7.51
C THR A 239 -18.47 -16.09 -6.34
N ALA A 240 -17.32 -15.65 -5.78
CA ALA A 240 -17.23 -14.74 -4.66
C ALA A 240 -17.20 -13.26 -5.07
N ILE A 241 -17.28 -12.92 -6.36
CA ILE A 241 -17.03 -11.56 -6.87
C ILE A 241 -17.94 -10.51 -6.23
N SER A 242 -19.21 -10.83 -5.99
CA SER A 242 -20.15 -9.90 -5.35
C SER A 242 -19.73 -9.50 -3.94
N GLY A 243 -19.23 -10.46 -3.17
CA GLY A 243 -18.73 -10.20 -1.81
C GLY A 243 -17.36 -9.48 -1.83
N ILE A 244 -16.50 -9.81 -2.77
CA ILE A 244 -15.22 -9.10 -2.97
C ILE A 244 -15.49 -7.63 -3.30
N VAL A 245 -16.39 -7.35 -4.24
CA VAL A 245 -16.78 -5.97 -4.60
C VAL A 245 -17.39 -5.25 -3.40
N SER A 246 -18.24 -5.93 -2.61
CA SER A 246 -18.80 -5.35 -1.38
C SER A 246 -17.69 -4.95 -0.40
N GLY A 247 -16.70 -5.82 -0.19
CA GLY A 247 -15.53 -5.51 0.65
C GLY A 247 -14.73 -4.30 0.16
N VAL A 248 -14.52 -4.21 -1.16
CA VAL A 248 -13.87 -3.05 -1.79
C VAL A 248 -14.67 -1.77 -1.57
N MET A 249 -16.00 -1.81 -1.74
CA MET A 249 -16.86 -0.63 -1.55
C MET A 249 -16.89 -0.18 -0.09
N ILE A 250 -16.90 -1.09 0.87
CA ILE A 250 -16.81 -0.75 2.30
C ILE A 250 -15.45 -0.15 2.62
N GLY A 251 -14.37 -0.73 2.11
CA GLY A 251 -13.02 -0.17 2.23
C GLY A 251 -12.88 1.23 1.61
N PHE A 252 -13.50 1.45 0.45
CA PHE A 252 -13.58 2.76 -0.20
C PHE A 252 -14.31 3.79 0.68
N GLY A 253 -15.47 3.42 1.23
CA GLY A 253 -16.22 4.28 2.16
C GLY A 253 -15.39 4.63 3.42
N ARG A 254 -14.64 3.66 3.95
CA ARG A 254 -13.71 3.88 5.07
C ARG A 254 -12.59 4.86 4.70
N ALA A 255 -11.99 4.72 3.53
CA ALA A 255 -10.91 5.58 3.07
C ALA A 255 -11.38 7.04 2.85
N ILE A 256 -12.59 7.24 2.28
CA ILE A 256 -13.16 8.59 2.12
C ILE A 256 -13.47 9.24 3.48
N GLY A 257 -13.98 8.46 4.43
CA GLY A 257 -14.35 8.95 5.75
C GLY A 257 -13.18 9.07 6.74
N GLU A 258 -11.94 8.80 6.31
CA GLU A 258 -10.80 8.88 7.22
C GLU A 258 -10.39 10.33 7.45
N THR A 259 -10.46 10.74 8.71
CA THR A 259 -10.21 12.12 9.12
C THR A 259 -8.87 12.28 9.81
N MET A 260 -8.60 11.42 10.80
CA MET A 260 -7.52 11.61 11.75
C MET A 260 -6.14 11.28 11.16
N ILE A 261 -6.04 10.24 10.33
CA ILE A 261 -4.77 9.92 9.64
C ILE A 261 -4.41 11.09 8.72
N VAL A 262 -5.39 11.61 7.98
CA VAL A 262 -5.15 12.71 7.04
C VAL A 262 -4.72 13.97 7.79
N VAL A 263 -5.48 14.43 8.78
CA VAL A 263 -5.18 15.65 9.54
C VAL A 263 -3.78 15.60 10.17
N MET A 264 -3.38 14.44 10.69
CA MET A 264 -2.09 14.31 11.40
C MET A 264 -0.90 14.09 10.48
N ALA A 265 -1.12 13.42 9.34
CA ALA A 265 -0.04 12.97 8.46
C ALA A 265 0.16 13.86 7.22
N THR A 266 -0.83 14.68 6.82
CA THR A 266 -0.65 15.62 5.70
C THR A 266 -0.14 16.97 6.14
N GLY A 267 0.41 17.75 5.18
CA GLY A 267 0.78 19.15 5.38
C GLY A 267 -0.40 20.13 5.44
N ASN A 268 -1.65 19.65 5.34
CA ASN A 268 -2.89 20.48 5.31
C ASN A 268 -2.90 21.56 4.22
N THR A 269 -2.21 21.34 3.10
CA THR A 269 -2.17 22.25 1.96
C THR A 269 -3.35 21.98 1.02
N ALA A 270 -4.21 22.99 0.81
CA ALA A 270 -5.37 22.88 -0.05
C ALA A 270 -4.98 23.15 -1.53
N VAL A 271 -4.23 22.23 -2.14
CA VAL A 271 -3.76 22.34 -3.54
C VAL A 271 -4.45 21.31 -4.43
N MET A 272 -4.67 21.67 -5.70
CA MET A 272 -5.25 20.80 -6.73
C MET A 272 -4.15 20.34 -7.70
N GLU A 273 -3.16 19.61 -7.19
CA GLU A 273 -2.06 19.06 -7.97
C GLU A 273 -2.17 17.54 -8.08
N THR A 274 -1.91 17.02 -9.27
CA THR A 274 -1.87 15.56 -9.51
C THR A 274 -0.60 14.89 -8.97
N ASN A 275 0.42 15.70 -8.65
CA ASN A 275 1.70 15.26 -8.11
C ASN A 275 1.52 14.38 -6.85
N PRO A 276 2.00 13.12 -6.84
CA PRO A 276 1.90 12.25 -5.68
C PRO A 276 2.73 12.73 -4.47
N PHE A 277 3.73 13.57 -4.71
CA PHE A 277 4.63 14.12 -3.69
C PHE A 277 4.19 15.47 -3.15
N SER A 278 3.08 16.03 -3.61
CA SER A 278 2.50 17.22 -3.00
C SER A 278 1.63 16.87 -1.79
N GLY A 279 1.55 17.80 -0.84
CA GLY A 279 0.60 17.71 0.27
C GLY A 279 -0.84 17.75 -0.24
N MET A 280 -1.78 17.48 0.66
CA MET A 280 -3.21 17.59 0.36
C MET A 280 -3.97 18.03 1.61
N ARG A 281 -5.18 18.53 1.40
CA ARG A 281 -6.16 18.78 2.45
C ARG A 281 -7.47 18.09 2.04
N THR A 282 -8.11 17.44 2.98
CA THR A 282 -9.37 16.73 2.75
C THR A 282 -10.57 17.50 3.29
N LEU A 283 -11.77 17.03 2.99
CA LEU A 283 -13.03 17.55 3.53
C LEU A 283 -13.19 17.29 5.04
N SER A 284 -12.46 16.35 5.55
CA SER A 284 -12.50 15.91 6.94
C SER A 284 -11.55 16.67 7.84
#